data_3c8883210774228d6290b055d49ca072
#
_entry.id   3c8883210774228d6290b055d49ca072
#
_cell.length_a   1.000
_cell.length_b   1.000
_cell.length_c   1.000
_cell.angle_alpha   90.00
_cell.angle_beta   90.00
_cell.angle_gamma   90.00
#
_symmetry.space_group_name_H-M   'P 1'
#
loop_
_entity.id
_entity.type
_entity.pdbx_description
1 polymer ?
#
loop_
_entity_poly.entity_id
_entity_poly.type
_entity_poly.pdbx_seq_one_letter_code
_entity_poly.pdbx_strand_id
1 'polypeptide(L)'
;YKRQAYVAATDKQSVLDDVEQDLCLRYGADRVKVVSENPRIIKIKGSTTLLPEGKYDEPQGLLQAPLGLPVQDMRKVAALGFKIIVRPQNYVDVTDEQIDGIFARIKEAGVPVDALMPCGTEVVGYPNKMQHLGERMKENNMTLVMLEHYTQLQFAKIDGLLPLAEFNDYKAARSYVIDPTEQKKISVGEALRRWALTDEERNIRVNYIRPFLMPEGGQDIMKTNLKYVRDIKASVEARGYTIGEAGVFSAENKDGFAPYFPAKVNFIPIVLAIAAGVVLYLASVSYTHL
;
A
#
# COMPACT_ATOMS: atom_id res chain seq x y z
N TYR A 1 34.41 3.00 -13.46
CA TYR A 1 34.03 3.28 -14.85
C TYR A 1 32.87 4.28 -14.87
N LYS A 2 32.90 5.25 -15.80
CA LYS A 2 31.78 6.19 -16.01
C LYS A 2 30.76 5.51 -16.90
N ARG A 3 29.53 5.41 -16.43
CA ARG A 3 28.37 4.90 -17.19
C ARG A 3 27.43 6.03 -17.57
N GLN A 4 26.66 5.81 -18.62
CA GLN A 4 25.60 6.69 -19.07
C GLN A 4 24.38 5.86 -19.42
N ALA A 5 23.20 6.34 -19.05
CA ALA A 5 21.93 5.79 -19.47
C ALA A 5 21.09 6.87 -20.14
N TYR A 6 20.19 6.45 -21.02
CA TYR A 6 19.26 7.33 -21.71
C TYR A 6 17.86 6.81 -21.51
N VAL A 7 16.95 7.70 -21.14
CA VAL A 7 15.52 7.42 -20.95
C VAL A 7 14.75 8.22 -21.97
N ALA A 8 13.91 7.55 -22.74
CA ALA A 8 13.04 8.14 -23.73
C ALA A 8 11.65 7.49 -23.65
N ALA A 9 10.60 8.24 -23.93
CA ALA A 9 9.25 7.70 -24.10
C ALA A 9 8.87 7.75 -25.56
N THR A 10 8.24 6.67 -26.06
CA THR A 10 7.76 6.61 -27.43
C THR A 10 6.42 7.30 -27.60
N ASP A 11 5.49 7.13 -26.64
CA ASP A 11 4.09 7.49 -26.82
C ASP A 11 3.56 8.57 -25.86
N LYS A 12 4.25 8.85 -24.75
CA LYS A 12 3.78 9.77 -23.71
C LYS A 12 4.92 10.69 -23.24
N GLN A 13 5.21 11.72 -24.00
CA GLN A 13 6.26 12.70 -23.69
C GLN A 13 6.02 13.39 -22.32
N SER A 14 4.74 13.63 -21.94
CA SER A 14 4.38 14.27 -20.67
C SER A 14 4.77 13.48 -19.43
N VAL A 15 4.99 12.17 -19.52
CA VAL A 15 5.45 11.34 -18.41
C VAL A 15 6.92 11.62 -18.10
N LEU A 16 7.70 12.09 -19.08
CA LEU A 16 9.11 12.36 -18.90
C LEU A 16 9.39 13.58 -17.99
N ASP A 17 8.43 14.46 -17.78
CA ASP A 17 8.57 15.55 -16.79
C ASP A 17 8.63 14.96 -15.37
N ASP A 18 7.69 14.06 -15.06
CA ASP A 18 7.66 13.35 -13.77
C ASP A 18 8.93 12.50 -13.59
N VAL A 19 9.32 11.77 -14.64
CA VAL A 19 10.52 10.92 -14.64
C VAL A 19 11.80 11.74 -14.43
N GLU A 20 11.96 12.88 -15.09
CA GLU A 20 13.12 13.75 -14.93
C GLU A 20 13.28 14.22 -13.48
N GLN A 21 12.18 14.71 -12.88
CA GLN A 21 12.21 15.18 -11.50
C GLN A 21 12.59 14.06 -10.53
N ASP A 22 12.03 12.86 -10.70
CA ASP A 22 12.31 11.70 -9.85
C ASP A 22 13.76 11.21 -10.04
N LEU A 23 14.27 11.22 -11.24
CA LEU A 23 15.66 10.89 -11.51
C LEU A 23 16.62 11.94 -10.91
N CYS A 24 16.28 13.22 -10.96
CA CYS A 24 17.04 14.30 -10.31
C CYS A 24 17.06 14.13 -8.79
N LEU A 25 15.90 13.80 -8.19
CA LEU A 25 15.78 13.56 -6.75
C LEU A 25 16.59 12.32 -6.32
N ARG A 26 16.62 11.28 -7.14
CA ARG A 26 17.29 10.01 -6.85
C ARG A 26 18.78 10.03 -7.09
N TYR A 27 19.22 10.58 -8.21
CA TYR A 27 20.62 10.52 -8.65
C TYR A 27 21.38 11.83 -8.52
N GLY A 28 20.70 12.93 -8.25
CA GLY A 28 21.24 14.28 -8.21
C GLY A 28 21.04 15.04 -9.54
N ALA A 29 20.62 16.29 -9.45
CA ALA A 29 20.33 17.12 -10.62
C ALA A 29 21.58 17.42 -11.50
N ASP A 30 22.77 17.31 -10.95
CA ASP A 30 24.05 17.45 -11.66
C ASP A 30 24.30 16.28 -12.64
N ARG A 31 23.66 15.15 -12.43
CA ARG A 31 23.83 13.91 -13.20
C ARG A 31 22.75 13.70 -14.24
N VAL A 32 21.60 14.36 -14.12
CA VAL A 32 20.43 14.22 -14.98
C VAL A 32 20.33 15.41 -15.91
N LYS A 33 20.23 15.19 -17.21
CA LYS A 33 20.12 16.26 -18.21
C LYS A 33 19.22 15.84 -19.36
N VAL A 34 18.32 16.73 -19.77
CA VAL A 34 17.63 16.61 -21.07
C VAL A 34 18.63 16.88 -22.17
N VAL A 35 18.78 15.96 -23.09
CA VAL A 35 19.71 16.05 -24.22
C VAL A 35 19.01 16.24 -25.56
N SER A 36 17.69 16.00 -25.63
CA SER A 36 16.80 16.27 -26.75
C SER A 36 15.40 16.55 -26.23
N GLU A 37 14.70 17.50 -26.85
CA GLU A 37 13.31 17.84 -26.51
C GLU A 37 12.30 17.19 -27.47
N ASN A 38 12.73 16.83 -28.67
CA ASN A 38 11.83 16.20 -29.65
C ASN A 38 12.58 15.14 -30.48
N PRO A 39 12.44 13.85 -30.18
CA PRO A 39 11.78 13.31 -28.97
C PRO A 39 12.53 13.71 -27.71
N ARG A 40 11.82 13.84 -26.59
CA ARG A 40 12.47 14.14 -25.30
C ARG A 40 13.29 12.96 -24.84
N ILE A 41 14.57 13.23 -24.57
CA ILE A 41 15.54 12.21 -24.12
C ILE A 41 16.28 12.75 -22.90
N ILE A 42 16.21 11.99 -21.82
CA ILE A 42 16.90 12.28 -20.55
C ILE A 42 18.16 11.43 -20.48
N LYS A 43 19.28 12.06 -20.26
CA LYS A 43 20.59 11.41 -20.05
C LYS A 43 20.94 11.42 -18.58
N ILE A 44 21.33 10.26 -18.05
CA ILE A 44 21.80 10.08 -16.68
C ILE A 44 23.28 9.73 -16.75
N LYS A 45 24.11 10.45 -15.99
CA LYS A 45 25.51 10.11 -15.76
C LYS A 45 25.67 9.39 -14.44
N GLY A 46 26.34 8.26 -14.43
CA GLY A 46 26.54 7.46 -13.23
C GLY A 46 27.87 6.74 -13.19
N SER A 47 28.01 5.92 -12.20
CA SER A 47 29.07 4.92 -12.05
C SER A 47 28.47 3.52 -12.17
N THR A 48 29.31 2.49 -12.13
CA THR A 48 28.85 1.10 -12.01
C THR A 48 28.05 0.86 -10.72
N THR A 49 28.28 1.65 -9.69
CA THR A 49 27.54 1.59 -8.42
C THR A 49 26.16 2.23 -8.52
N LEU A 50 26.06 3.43 -9.17
CA LEU A 50 24.80 4.15 -9.32
C LEU A 50 23.90 3.59 -10.44
N LEU A 51 24.52 3.03 -11.47
CA LEU A 51 23.86 2.41 -12.62
C LEU A 51 24.40 0.98 -12.78
N PRO A 52 24.12 0.05 -11.85
CA PRO A 52 24.58 -1.32 -11.93
C PRO A 52 24.03 -2.01 -13.20
N GLU A 53 24.82 -2.92 -13.76
CA GLU A 53 24.28 -3.88 -14.71
C GLU A 53 23.48 -4.92 -13.94
N GLY A 54 22.22 -4.64 -13.75
CA GLY A 54 21.29 -5.60 -13.20
C GLY A 54 20.77 -6.51 -14.31
N LYS A 55 20.56 -7.77 -14.00
CA LYS A 55 19.58 -8.57 -14.73
C LYS A 55 18.23 -7.87 -14.57
N TYR A 56 17.31 -8.11 -15.49
CA TYR A 56 16.00 -7.47 -15.53
C TYR A 56 15.21 -7.59 -14.21
N ASP A 57 15.52 -8.57 -13.40
CA ASP A 57 14.95 -8.94 -12.11
C ASP A 57 15.74 -8.45 -10.88
N GLU A 58 16.89 -7.78 -11.06
CA GLU A 58 17.65 -7.25 -9.93
C GLU A 58 17.08 -5.90 -9.44
N PRO A 59 16.82 -5.76 -8.11
CA PRO A 59 16.10 -4.60 -7.56
C PRO A 59 16.80 -3.24 -7.69
N GLN A 60 18.06 -3.21 -8.10
CA GLN A 60 18.88 -2.00 -8.09
C GLN A 60 19.20 -1.45 -9.48
N GLY A 61 18.78 -2.12 -10.55
CA GLY A 61 19.00 -1.66 -11.92
C GLY A 61 18.14 -0.43 -12.25
N LEU A 62 18.60 0.40 -13.19
CA LEU A 62 17.84 1.58 -13.64
C LEU A 62 16.44 1.22 -14.17
N LEU A 63 16.28 0.05 -14.81
CA LEU A 63 14.99 -0.44 -15.31
C LEU A 63 14.02 -0.83 -14.19
N GLN A 64 14.54 -1.16 -13.01
CA GLN A 64 13.77 -1.52 -11.81
C GLN A 64 13.73 -0.38 -10.81
N ALA A 65 14.31 0.78 -11.14
CA ALA A 65 14.36 1.92 -10.24
C ALA A 65 12.95 2.40 -9.90
N PRO A 66 12.51 2.36 -8.63
CA PRO A 66 11.25 2.97 -8.24
C PRO A 66 11.33 4.47 -8.52
N LEU A 67 10.38 4.97 -9.27
CA LEU A 67 10.17 6.39 -9.48
C LEU A 67 9.05 6.88 -8.57
N GLY A 68 8.89 8.18 -8.46
CA GLY A 68 7.86 8.81 -7.65
C GLY A 68 6.45 8.62 -8.20
N LEU A 69 5.52 9.38 -7.66
CA LEU A 69 4.11 9.30 -8.03
C LEU A 69 3.85 10.05 -9.34
N PRO A 70 3.08 9.47 -10.29
CA PRO A 70 2.81 10.09 -11.59
C PRO A 70 1.74 11.18 -11.46
N VAL A 71 2.14 12.44 -11.36
CA VAL A 71 1.28 13.61 -11.14
C VAL A 71 0.15 13.70 -12.18
N GLN A 72 0.50 13.54 -13.46
CA GLN A 72 -0.49 13.67 -14.54
C GLN A 72 -1.55 12.56 -14.49
N ASP A 73 -1.17 11.34 -14.16
CA ASP A 73 -2.12 10.23 -14.06
C ASP A 73 -2.99 10.36 -12.81
N MET A 74 -2.43 10.86 -11.69
CA MET A 74 -3.23 11.19 -10.51
C MET A 74 -4.31 12.24 -10.83
N ARG A 75 -3.96 13.31 -11.55
CA ARG A 75 -4.92 14.33 -11.99
C ARG A 75 -6.01 13.75 -12.89
N LYS A 76 -5.66 12.87 -13.83
CA LYS A 76 -6.65 12.21 -14.73
C LYS A 76 -7.63 11.34 -13.93
N VAL A 77 -7.13 10.55 -12.98
CA VAL A 77 -7.96 9.68 -12.13
C VAL A 77 -8.89 10.52 -11.25
N ALA A 78 -8.38 11.57 -10.63
CA ALA A 78 -9.18 12.47 -9.80
C ALA A 78 -10.23 13.23 -10.61
N ALA A 79 -9.93 13.63 -11.86
CA ALA A 79 -10.89 14.29 -12.75
C ALA A 79 -12.09 13.41 -13.12
N LEU A 80 -11.96 12.08 -12.99
CA LEU A 80 -13.05 11.12 -13.13
C LEU A 80 -13.86 10.93 -11.83
N GLY A 81 -13.54 11.66 -10.77
CA GLY A 81 -14.23 11.59 -9.48
C GLY A 81 -13.72 10.48 -8.53
N PHE A 82 -12.59 9.86 -8.86
CA PHE A 82 -11.99 8.83 -8.01
C PHE A 82 -11.04 9.44 -6.96
N LYS A 83 -11.03 8.85 -5.77
CA LYS A 83 -9.98 9.07 -4.76
C LYS A 83 -8.77 8.18 -5.05
N ILE A 84 -7.62 8.54 -4.52
CA ILE A 84 -6.36 7.90 -4.85
C ILE A 84 -5.73 7.30 -3.61
N ILE A 85 -5.33 6.04 -3.70
CA ILE A 85 -4.43 5.38 -2.76
C ILE A 85 -3.06 5.30 -3.43
N VAL A 86 -2.06 5.96 -2.87
CA VAL A 86 -0.70 5.92 -3.41
C VAL A 86 0.05 4.69 -2.94
N ARG A 87 0.93 4.16 -3.81
CA ARG A 87 1.70 2.96 -3.54
C ARG A 87 3.18 3.15 -3.82
N PRO A 88 3.88 3.96 -3.02
CA PRO A 88 5.31 4.15 -3.19
C PRO A 88 6.08 2.86 -2.87
N GLN A 89 7.18 2.65 -3.57
CA GLN A 89 8.09 1.53 -3.36
C GLN A 89 9.40 2.02 -2.74
N ASN A 90 9.95 1.23 -1.80
CA ASN A 90 11.24 1.50 -1.20
C ASN A 90 12.39 1.31 -2.19
N TYR A 91 13.52 1.93 -1.92
CA TYR A 91 14.80 1.69 -2.58
C TYR A 91 15.94 1.91 -1.60
N VAL A 92 17.13 1.42 -1.96
CA VAL A 92 18.30 1.45 -1.08
C VAL A 92 18.71 2.87 -0.75
N ASP A 93 19.05 3.11 0.53
CA ASP A 93 19.54 4.39 1.04
C ASP A 93 18.62 5.59 0.78
N VAL A 94 17.31 5.39 0.88
CA VAL A 94 16.34 6.48 0.76
C VAL A 94 16.60 7.56 1.82
N THR A 95 16.57 8.83 1.41
CA THR A 95 16.78 9.98 2.28
C THR A 95 15.45 10.62 2.71
N ASP A 96 15.50 11.48 3.73
CA ASP A 96 14.31 12.22 4.19
C ASP A 96 13.76 13.13 3.07
N GLU A 97 14.65 13.77 2.29
CA GLU A 97 14.25 14.61 1.15
C GLU A 97 13.54 13.80 0.06
N GLN A 98 13.94 12.55 -0.12
CA GLN A 98 13.28 11.66 -1.09
C GLN A 98 11.91 11.18 -0.60
N ILE A 99 11.75 10.98 0.71
CA ILE A 99 10.43 10.74 1.32
C ILE A 99 9.57 11.99 1.18
N ASP A 100 10.10 13.17 1.49
CA ASP A 100 9.39 14.44 1.32
C ASP A 100 8.96 14.68 -0.14
N GLY A 101 9.76 14.19 -1.10
CA GLY A 101 9.43 14.22 -2.52
C GLY A 101 8.14 13.49 -2.86
N ILE A 102 7.78 12.41 -2.14
CA ILE A 102 6.50 11.70 -2.34
C ILE A 102 5.33 12.64 -2.01
N PHE A 103 5.41 13.34 -0.87
CA PHE A 103 4.36 14.26 -0.43
C PHE A 103 4.33 15.54 -1.27
N ALA A 104 5.50 16.00 -1.73
CA ALA A 104 5.59 17.10 -2.69
C ALA A 104 4.84 16.77 -4.01
N ARG A 105 4.96 15.54 -4.51
CA ARG A 105 4.21 15.06 -5.68
C ARG A 105 2.71 15.03 -5.46
N ILE A 106 2.26 14.60 -4.29
CA ILE A 106 0.83 14.62 -3.92
C ILE A 106 0.32 16.06 -3.89
N LYS A 107 1.08 16.96 -3.29
CA LYS A 107 0.75 18.39 -3.24
C LYS A 107 0.74 19.03 -4.64
N GLU A 108 1.72 18.72 -5.48
CA GLU A 108 1.81 19.18 -6.88
C GLU A 108 0.60 18.70 -7.70
N ALA A 109 0.19 17.46 -7.51
CA ALA A 109 -0.99 16.92 -8.17
C ALA A 109 -2.27 17.69 -7.79
N GLY A 110 -2.35 18.20 -6.55
CA GLY A 110 -3.50 18.96 -6.05
C GLY A 110 -4.78 18.11 -5.98
N VAL A 111 -4.64 16.81 -5.74
CA VAL A 111 -5.74 15.85 -5.72
C VAL A 111 -5.87 15.21 -4.34
N PRO A 112 -7.07 14.76 -3.93
CA PRO A 112 -7.25 14.10 -2.64
C PRO A 112 -6.55 12.73 -2.62
N VAL A 113 -5.63 12.56 -1.68
CA VAL A 113 -4.93 11.29 -1.39
C VAL A 113 -5.03 11.03 0.10
N ASP A 114 -5.88 10.10 0.48
CA ASP A 114 -6.24 9.85 1.88
C ASP A 114 -5.51 8.64 2.46
N ALA A 115 -4.83 7.85 1.62
CA ALA A 115 -4.21 6.61 2.05
C ALA A 115 -2.94 6.26 1.28
N LEU A 116 -2.04 5.54 1.98
CA LEU A 116 -0.82 4.97 1.44
C LEU A 116 -0.83 3.45 1.65
N MET A 117 -0.60 2.69 0.60
CA MET A 117 -0.40 1.24 0.63
C MET A 117 1.04 0.93 0.18
N PRO A 118 1.90 0.37 1.03
CA PRO A 118 3.24 0.00 0.63
C PRO A 118 3.28 -0.93 -0.58
N CYS A 119 4.32 -0.81 -1.40
CA CYS A 119 4.55 -1.65 -2.57
C CYS A 119 5.89 -2.36 -2.43
N GLY A 120 5.95 -3.63 -2.87
CA GLY A 120 7.17 -4.44 -2.74
C GLY A 120 7.27 -5.15 -1.40
N THR A 121 8.48 -5.42 -0.95
CA THR A 121 8.80 -6.21 0.24
C THR A 121 9.16 -5.37 1.47
N GLU A 122 9.27 -4.05 1.31
CA GLU A 122 9.68 -3.12 2.36
C GLU A 122 8.85 -1.84 2.28
N VAL A 123 8.57 -1.22 3.42
CA VAL A 123 8.01 0.14 3.44
C VAL A 123 9.08 1.16 3.05
N VAL A 124 8.68 2.27 2.45
CA VAL A 124 9.61 3.36 2.13
C VAL A 124 10.31 3.84 3.42
N GLY A 125 11.62 3.99 3.35
CA GLY A 125 12.42 4.39 4.50
C GLY A 125 12.91 3.26 5.39
N TYR A 126 12.58 2.01 5.08
CA TYR A 126 13.14 0.88 5.81
C TYR A 126 14.65 0.74 5.55
N PRO A 127 15.49 0.43 6.57
CA PRO A 127 15.09 0.24 7.97
C PRO A 127 15.12 1.52 8.83
N ASN A 128 15.71 2.63 8.39
CA ASN A 128 16.14 3.72 9.27
C ASN A 128 15.32 5.01 9.17
N LYS A 129 14.42 5.13 8.18
CA LYS A 129 13.69 6.37 7.86
C LYS A 129 12.16 6.23 7.96
N MET A 130 11.67 5.10 8.46
CA MET A 130 10.22 4.83 8.57
C MET A 130 9.50 5.82 9.50
N GLN A 131 10.19 6.31 10.54
CA GLN A 131 9.62 7.30 11.44
C GLN A 131 9.29 8.59 10.66
N HIS A 132 10.22 9.07 9.83
CA HIS A 132 9.99 10.24 9.00
C HIS A 132 8.78 10.07 8.07
N LEU A 133 8.66 8.89 7.42
CA LEU A 133 7.48 8.57 6.62
C LEU A 133 6.19 8.62 7.46
N GLY A 134 6.19 8.01 8.66
CA GLY A 134 5.04 8.02 9.55
C GLY A 134 4.62 9.43 9.99
N GLU A 135 5.58 10.29 10.30
CA GLU A 135 5.34 11.70 10.64
C GLU A 135 4.70 12.45 9.46
N ARG A 136 5.22 12.28 8.24
CA ARG A 136 4.63 12.85 7.03
C ARG A 136 3.22 12.33 6.74
N MET A 137 2.97 11.04 6.98
CA MET A 137 1.63 10.48 6.86
C MET A 137 0.65 11.11 7.86
N LYS A 138 1.06 11.33 9.11
CA LYS A 138 0.25 12.01 10.14
C LYS A 138 -0.07 13.46 9.76
N GLU A 139 0.94 14.23 9.35
CA GLU A 139 0.76 15.61 8.90
C GLU A 139 -0.24 15.74 7.74
N ASN A 140 -0.29 14.74 6.87
CA ASN A 140 -1.21 14.69 5.74
C ASN A 140 -2.49 13.89 6.04
N ASN A 141 -2.72 13.53 7.29
CA ASN A 141 -3.89 12.77 7.74
C ASN A 141 -4.14 11.45 6.98
N MET A 142 -3.08 10.77 6.54
CA MET A 142 -3.17 9.59 5.68
C MET A 142 -3.38 8.31 6.48
N THR A 143 -4.18 7.41 5.93
CA THR A 143 -4.39 6.05 6.45
C THR A 143 -3.38 5.09 5.86
N LEU A 144 -2.72 4.27 6.69
CA LEU A 144 -1.89 3.16 6.24
C LEU A 144 -2.78 1.99 5.81
N VAL A 145 -2.67 1.57 4.57
CA VAL A 145 -3.38 0.39 4.08
C VAL A 145 -2.48 -0.83 4.21
N MET A 146 -2.88 -1.78 5.03
CA MET A 146 -2.12 -2.98 5.38
C MET A 146 -2.71 -4.20 4.67
N LEU A 147 -1.98 -4.71 3.68
CA LEU A 147 -2.41 -5.86 2.90
C LEU A 147 -2.32 -7.15 3.71
N GLU A 148 -3.41 -7.92 3.73
CA GLU A 148 -3.47 -9.23 4.37
C GLU A 148 -2.69 -10.27 3.54
N HIS A 149 -1.95 -11.13 4.23
CA HIS A 149 -1.27 -12.26 3.59
C HIS A 149 -2.28 -13.32 3.12
N TYR A 150 -1.94 -14.04 2.08
CA TYR A 150 -2.83 -15.08 1.50
C TYR A 150 -3.20 -16.19 2.49
N THR A 151 -2.39 -16.42 3.53
CA THR A 151 -2.72 -17.37 4.61
C THR A 151 -3.80 -16.86 5.55
N GLN A 152 -4.20 -15.59 5.45
CA GLN A 152 -5.26 -14.95 6.23
C GLN A 152 -5.00 -14.81 7.74
N LEU A 153 -3.85 -15.24 8.22
CA LEU A 153 -3.49 -15.21 9.65
C LEU A 153 -2.61 -14.03 10.03
N GLN A 154 -2.06 -13.32 9.05
CA GLN A 154 -1.11 -12.23 9.25
C GLN A 154 -1.16 -11.24 8.07
N PHE A 155 -0.49 -10.10 8.20
CA PHE A 155 -0.27 -9.21 7.07
C PHE A 155 0.78 -9.76 6.10
N ALA A 156 0.76 -9.27 4.86
CA ALA A 156 1.81 -9.56 3.89
C ALA A 156 3.19 -9.20 4.49
N LYS A 157 4.19 -10.01 4.16
CA LYS A 157 5.56 -9.78 4.63
C LYS A 157 6.14 -8.57 3.91
N ILE A 158 5.97 -7.42 4.54
CA ILE A 158 6.53 -6.14 4.14
C ILE A 158 7.33 -5.64 5.34
N ASP A 159 8.64 -5.60 5.19
CA ASP A 159 9.52 -5.19 6.27
C ASP A 159 9.23 -3.73 6.66
N GLY A 160 9.16 -3.48 7.96
CA GLY A 160 8.82 -2.17 8.50
C GLY A 160 7.32 -1.84 8.56
N LEU A 161 6.40 -2.74 8.12
CA LEU A 161 4.97 -2.45 8.08
C LEU A 161 4.37 -2.15 9.46
N LEU A 162 4.68 -2.98 10.47
CA LEU A 162 4.18 -2.78 11.83
C LEU A 162 4.78 -1.55 12.52
N PRO A 163 6.11 -1.33 12.48
CA PRO A 163 6.69 -0.07 12.95
C PRO A 163 6.10 1.16 12.27
N LEU A 164 5.84 1.13 10.97
CA LEU A 164 5.21 2.25 10.27
C LEU A 164 3.78 2.51 10.78
N ALA A 165 3.02 1.46 11.09
CA ALA A 165 1.70 1.62 11.70
C ALA A 165 1.79 2.32 13.07
N GLU A 166 2.79 1.97 13.89
CA GLU A 166 3.06 2.64 15.17
C GLU A 166 3.43 4.11 14.97
N PHE A 167 4.34 4.40 14.05
CA PHE A 167 4.73 5.78 13.73
C PHE A 167 3.58 6.63 13.16
N ASN A 168 2.56 6.01 12.59
CA ASN A 168 1.32 6.66 12.12
C ASN A 168 0.17 6.58 13.14
N ASP A 169 0.47 6.42 14.44
CA ASP A 169 -0.48 6.32 15.54
C ASP A 169 -1.58 5.25 15.31
N TYR A 170 -1.20 4.14 14.68
CA TYR A 170 -2.10 3.04 14.30
C TYR A 170 -3.29 3.44 13.41
N LYS A 171 -3.22 4.60 12.74
CA LYS A 171 -4.21 4.97 11.73
C LYS A 171 -4.03 4.07 10.50
N ALA A 172 -4.61 2.87 10.59
CA ALA A 172 -4.42 1.81 9.62
C ALA A 172 -5.74 1.11 9.28
N ALA A 173 -5.86 0.66 8.04
CA ALA A 173 -6.99 -0.12 7.54
C ALA A 173 -6.50 -1.43 6.91
N ARG A 174 -7.20 -2.53 7.20
CA ARG A 174 -6.91 -3.84 6.64
C ARG A 174 -7.39 -3.92 5.19
N SER A 175 -6.54 -4.42 4.31
CA SER A 175 -6.83 -4.65 2.89
C SER A 175 -6.69 -6.11 2.52
N TYR A 176 -7.50 -6.55 1.57
CA TYR A 176 -7.42 -7.87 0.98
C TYR A 176 -7.31 -7.78 -0.54
N VAL A 177 -6.64 -8.75 -1.13
CA VAL A 177 -6.55 -8.97 -2.57
C VAL A 177 -6.67 -10.46 -2.85
N ILE A 178 -7.40 -10.83 -3.89
CA ILE A 178 -7.35 -12.21 -4.41
C ILE A 178 -6.02 -12.36 -5.15
N ASP A 179 -5.24 -13.39 -4.77
CA ASP A 179 -3.95 -13.66 -5.40
C ASP A 179 -4.11 -13.83 -6.93
N PRO A 180 -3.23 -13.24 -7.76
CA PRO A 180 -3.37 -13.31 -9.21
C PRO A 180 -3.33 -14.74 -9.78
N THR A 181 -2.62 -15.64 -9.12
CA THR A 181 -2.54 -17.05 -9.57
C THR A 181 -3.80 -17.82 -9.20
N GLU A 182 -4.42 -17.46 -8.09
CA GLU A 182 -5.70 -17.97 -7.64
C GLU A 182 -6.86 -17.41 -8.48
N GLN A 183 -6.84 -16.10 -8.76
CA GLN A 183 -7.88 -15.43 -9.56
C GLN A 183 -8.06 -16.05 -10.95
N LYS A 184 -6.97 -16.58 -11.54
CA LYS A 184 -7.02 -17.28 -12.82
C LYS A 184 -7.78 -18.63 -12.76
N LYS A 185 -8.01 -19.17 -11.56
CA LYS A 185 -8.58 -20.49 -11.33
C LYS A 185 -10.03 -20.45 -10.83
N ILE A 186 -10.50 -19.28 -10.40
CA ILE A 186 -11.85 -19.10 -9.84
C ILE A 186 -12.76 -18.35 -10.81
N SER A 187 -14.06 -18.62 -10.74
CA SER A 187 -15.07 -17.88 -11.48
C SER A 187 -15.31 -16.48 -10.88
N VAL A 188 -15.90 -15.59 -11.67
CA VAL A 188 -16.35 -14.27 -11.17
C VAL A 188 -17.31 -14.42 -10.00
N GLY A 189 -18.26 -15.39 -10.08
CA GLY A 189 -19.21 -15.66 -9.00
C GLY A 189 -18.56 -16.12 -7.69
N GLU A 190 -17.49 -16.91 -7.78
CA GLU A 190 -16.72 -17.30 -6.59
C GLU A 190 -15.93 -16.14 -6.00
N ALA A 191 -15.30 -15.32 -6.84
CA ALA A 191 -14.63 -14.11 -6.40
C ALA A 191 -15.60 -13.17 -5.67
N LEU A 192 -16.84 -12.98 -6.18
CA LEU A 192 -17.88 -12.17 -5.53
C LEU A 192 -18.23 -12.68 -4.12
N ARG A 193 -18.45 -13.99 -3.97
CA ARG A 193 -18.71 -14.57 -2.64
C ARG A 193 -17.56 -14.33 -1.68
N ARG A 194 -16.32 -14.42 -2.17
CA ARG A 194 -15.12 -14.24 -1.35
C ARG A 194 -15.00 -12.80 -0.85
N TRP A 195 -15.22 -11.80 -1.68
CA TRP A 195 -15.22 -10.39 -1.24
C TRP A 195 -16.21 -10.14 -0.11
N ALA A 196 -17.43 -10.60 -0.27
CA ALA A 196 -18.46 -10.46 0.74
C ALA A 196 -18.09 -11.10 2.09
N LEU A 197 -17.53 -12.31 2.06
CA LEU A 197 -17.08 -13.01 3.27
C LEU A 197 -15.90 -12.33 3.94
N THR A 198 -14.94 -11.79 3.17
CA THR A 198 -13.76 -11.15 3.76
C THR A 198 -14.09 -9.85 4.48
N ASP A 199 -15.02 -9.08 3.96
CA ASP A 199 -15.48 -7.84 4.60
C ASP A 199 -16.18 -8.14 5.94
N GLU A 200 -17.00 -9.19 5.96
CA GLU A 200 -17.81 -9.57 7.11
C GLU A 200 -17.01 -10.28 8.19
N GLU A 201 -16.23 -11.30 7.83
CA GLU A 201 -15.53 -12.17 8.78
C GLU A 201 -14.18 -11.62 9.25
N ARG A 202 -13.48 -10.83 8.40
CA ARG A 202 -12.10 -10.41 8.67
C ARG A 202 -11.93 -8.90 8.82
N ASN A 203 -13.03 -8.16 8.84
CA ASN A 203 -13.01 -6.69 8.97
C ASN A 203 -12.14 -6.01 7.90
N ILE A 204 -12.20 -6.51 6.66
CA ILE A 204 -11.56 -5.85 5.53
C ILE A 204 -12.27 -4.51 5.29
N ARG A 205 -11.47 -3.45 5.13
CA ARG A 205 -11.95 -2.09 4.88
C ARG A 205 -11.53 -1.56 3.52
N VAL A 206 -10.54 -2.19 2.90
CA VAL A 206 -10.04 -1.83 1.58
C VAL A 206 -9.98 -3.09 0.71
N ASN A 207 -10.87 -3.19 -0.26
CA ASN A 207 -10.89 -4.27 -1.25
C ASN A 207 -10.00 -3.90 -2.42
N TYR A 208 -8.80 -4.52 -2.50
CA TYR A 208 -7.89 -4.31 -3.62
C TYR A 208 -8.29 -5.22 -4.79
N ILE A 209 -9.27 -4.77 -5.56
CA ILE A 209 -9.85 -5.52 -6.67
C ILE A 209 -8.92 -5.47 -7.88
N ARG A 210 -8.57 -6.66 -8.40
CA ARG A 210 -7.87 -6.81 -9.67
C ARG A 210 -8.86 -7.18 -10.77
N PRO A 211 -8.75 -6.61 -11.98
CA PRO A 211 -9.60 -7.01 -13.09
C PRO A 211 -9.32 -8.47 -13.50
N PHE A 212 -10.32 -9.16 -13.98
CA PHE A 212 -10.13 -10.43 -14.69
C PHE A 212 -9.45 -10.16 -16.03
N LEU A 213 -8.54 -11.06 -16.42
CA LEU A 213 -7.81 -10.97 -17.69
C LEU A 213 -8.51 -11.72 -18.82
N MET A 214 -9.46 -12.59 -18.47
CA MET A 214 -10.25 -13.38 -19.43
C MET A 214 -11.73 -13.02 -19.28
N PRO A 215 -12.47 -12.91 -20.39
CA PRO A 215 -13.90 -12.67 -20.33
C PRO A 215 -14.65 -13.89 -19.79
N GLU A 216 -15.81 -13.66 -19.15
CA GLU A 216 -16.69 -14.71 -18.68
C GLU A 216 -17.96 -14.78 -19.56
N GLY A 217 -18.43 -15.99 -19.85
CA GLY A 217 -19.72 -16.20 -20.52
C GLY A 217 -19.84 -15.62 -21.92
N GLY A 218 -18.74 -15.52 -22.69
CA GLY A 218 -18.75 -14.97 -24.05
C GLY A 218 -18.94 -13.44 -24.12
N GLN A 219 -18.87 -12.74 -22.98
CA GLN A 219 -18.94 -11.28 -22.92
C GLN A 219 -17.58 -10.66 -23.24
N ASP A 220 -17.60 -9.39 -23.61
CA ASP A 220 -16.39 -8.58 -23.69
C ASP A 220 -15.72 -8.44 -22.30
N ILE A 221 -14.37 -8.38 -22.29
CA ILE A 221 -13.59 -8.28 -21.05
C ILE A 221 -13.90 -7.01 -20.24
N MET A 222 -14.17 -5.90 -20.89
CA MET A 222 -14.54 -4.65 -20.23
C MET A 222 -15.91 -4.79 -19.55
N LYS A 223 -16.88 -5.39 -20.23
CA LYS A 223 -18.22 -5.65 -19.67
C LYS A 223 -18.15 -6.60 -18.49
N THR A 224 -17.33 -7.67 -18.59
CA THR A 224 -17.08 -8.61 -17.49
C THR A 224 -16.59 -7.87 -16.25
N ASN A 225 -15.57 -7.03 -16.39
CA ASN A 225 -14.96 -6.31 -15.26
C ASN A 225 -15.85 -5.21 -14.69
N LEU A 226 -16.56 -4.47 -15.53
CA LEU A 226 -17.53 -3.46 -15.06
C LEU A 226 -18.68 -4.10 -14.28
N LYS A 227 -19.19 -5.24 -14.77
CA LYS A 227 -20.20 -6.02 -14.04
C LYS A 227 -19.64 -6.54 -12.71
N TYR A 228 -18.43 -7.09 -12.72
CA TYR A 228 -17.75 -7.60 -11.53
C TYR A 228 -17.65 -6.54 -10.43
N VAL A 229 -17.14 -5.36 -10.71
CA VAL A 229 -17.03 -4.27 -9.74
C VAL A 229 -18.39 -3.81 -9.25
N ARG A 230 -19.38 -3.71 -10.13
CA ARG A 230 -20.76 -3.36 -9.75
C ARG A 230 -21.39 -4.40 -8.81
N ASP A 231 -21.20 -5.67 -9.12
CA ASP A 231 -21.76 -6.76 -8.32
C ASP A 231 -21.08 -6.86 -6.94
N ILE A 232 -19.75 -6.59 -6.84
CA ILE A 232 -19.06 -6.47 -5.54
C ILE A 232 -19.70 -5.34 -4.73
N LYS A 233 -19.84 -4.14 -5.30
CA LYS A 233 -20.50 -3.02 -4.63
C LYS A 233 -21.87 -3.40 -4.11
N ALA A 234 -22.73 -3.94 -4.96
CA ALA A 234 -24.09 -4.37 -4.58
C ALA A 234 -24.08 -5.42 -3.47
N SER A 235 -23.14 -6.38 -3.53
CA SER A 235 -23.02 -7.43 -2.52
C SER A 235 -22.58 -6.90 -1.15
N VAL A 236 -21.68 -5.92 -1.14
CA VAL A 236 -21.20 -5.26 0.09
C VAL A 236 -22.30 -4.39 0.69
N GLU A 237 -22.98 -3.59 -0.13
CA GLU A 237 -24.10 -2.73 0.31
C GLU A 237 -25.29 -3.54 0.84
N ALA A 238 -25.60 -4.70 0.23
CA ALA A 238 -26.65 -5.59 0.69
C ALA A 238 -26.39 -6.17 2.10
N ARG A 239 -25.15 -6.13 2.59
CA ARG A 239 -24.74 -6.52 3.94
C ARG A 239 -24.71 -5.36 4.93
N GLY A 240 -25.17 -4.18 4.54
CA GLY A 240 -25.24 -3.00 5.39
C GLY A 240 -23.94 -2.18 5.45
N TYR A 241 -22.95 -2.50 4.62
CA TYR A 241 -21.75 -1.66 4.51
C TYR A 241 -21.96 -0.51 3.53
N THR A 242 -21.25 0.58 3.73
CA THR A 242 -21.24 1.73 2.82
C THR A 242 -19.92 1.79 2.06
N ILE A 243 -19.97 2.16 0.77
CA ILE A 243 -18.78 2.41 -0.02
C ILE A 243 -18.34 3.87 0.18
N GLY A 244 -17.09 4.04 0.57
CA GLY A 244 -16.54 5.36 0.86
C GLY A 244 -15.09 5.29 1.33
N GLU A 245 -14.68 6.23 2.16
CA GLU A 245 -13.37 6.19 2.82
C GLU A 245 -13.32 5.05 3.82
N ALA A 246 -12.16 4.38 3.89
CA ALA A 246 -11.96 3.31 4.85
C ALA A 246 -11.97 3.90 6.28
N GLY A 247 -12.96 3.49 7.07
CA GLY A 247 -13.00 3.83 8.49
C GLY A 247 -11.82 3.21 9.24
N VAL A 248 -11.23 3.98 10.14
CA VAL A 248 -10.15 3.52 11.04
C VAL A 248 -10.60 3.60 12.48
N PHE A 249 -10.09 2.70 13.31
CA PHE A 249 -10.31 2.77 14.74
C PHE A 249 -9.38 3.85 15.32
N SER A 250 -9.96 4.98 15.74
CA SER A 250 -9.23 6.03 16.43
C SER A 250 -10.00 6.49 17.66
N ALA A 251 -9.28 7.02 18.65
CA ALA A 251 -9.89 7.61 19.83
C ALA A 251 -10.78 8.84 19.51
N GLU A 252 -10.57 9.43 18.33
CA GLU A 252 -11.31 10.61 17.87
C GLU A 252 -12.53 10.24 17.02
N ASN A 253 -12.70 8.98 16.66
CA ASN A 253 -13.84 8.55 15.85
C ASN A 253 -15.11 8.57 16.70
N LYS A 254 -15.86 9.66 16.62
CA LYS A 254 -17.07 9.92 17.42
C LYS A 254 -18.29 9.07 17.00
N ASP A 255 -18.20 8.31 15.92
CA ASP A 255 -19.31 7.54 15.35
C ASP A 255 -19.48 6.14 16.01
N GLY A 256 -19.21 6.07 17.32
CA GLY A 256 -19.66 4.95 18.14
C GLY A 256 -18.69 3.78 18.30
N PHE A 257 -17.53 3.78 17.65
CA PHE A 257 -16.52 2.74 17.79
C PHE A 257 -15.17 3.33 18.24
N ALA A 258 -15.18 4.03 19.36
CA ALA A 258 -13.92 4.30 20.05
C ALA A 258 -13.37 2.95 20.53
N PRO A 259 -12.09 2.59 20.25
CA PRO A 259 -11.51 1.41 20.85
C PRO A 259 -11.63 1.54 22.36
N TYR A 260 -12.30 0.56 23.01
CA TYR A 260 -12.37 0.50 24.44
C TYR A 260 -10.98 0.17 24.98
N PHE A 261 -10.28 1.17 25.44
CA PHE A 261 -9.10 1.00 26.26
C PHE A 261 -9.53 1.11 27.73
N PRO A 262 -9.68 -0.02 28.44
CA PRO A 262 -10.05 0.04 29.84
C PRO A 262 -8.96 0.79 30.60
N ALA A 263 -9.38 1.62 31.55
CA ALA A 263 -8.44 2.28 32.45
C ALA A 263 -7.50 1.22 33.06
N LYS A 264 -6.24 1.58 33.29
CA LYS A 264 -5.21 0.63 33.80
C LYS A 264 -5.70 -0.13 35.03
N VAL A 265 -6.51 0.47 35.87
CA VAL A 265 -7.13 -0.16 37.07
C VAL A 265 -8.00 -1.38 36.69
N ASN A 266 -8.61 -1.38 35.52
CA ASN A 266 -9.47 -2.48 35.07
C ASN A 266 -8.67 -3.72 34.62
N PHE A 267 -7.35 -3.61 34.44
CA PHE A 267 -6.47 -4.75 34.22
C PHE A 267 -6.22 -5.57 35.47
N ILE A 268 -6.36 -4.98 36.68
CA ILE A 268 -6.13 -5.67 37.94
C ILE A 268 -6.99 -6.94 38.07
N PRO A 269 -8.33 -6.89 37.91
CA PRO A 269 -9.16 -8.09 38.01
C PRO A 269 -8.86 -9.10 36.88
N ILE A 270 -8.45 -8.65 35.71
CA ILE A 270 -8.05 -9.53 34.59
C ILE A 270 -6.78 -10.31 34.97
N VAL A 271 -5.76 -9.61 35.47
CA VAL A 271 -4.51 -10.24 35.91
C VAL A 271 -4.76 -11.21 37.05
N LEU A 272 -5.59 -10.84 38.03
CA LEU A 272 -5.96 -11.74 39.14
C LEU A 272 -6.73 -12.96 38.64
N ALA A 273 -7.65 -12.82 37.69
CA ALA A 273 -8.36 -13.94 37.09
C ALA A 273 -7.42 -14.89 36.34
N ILE A 274 -6.45 -14.37 35.58
CA ILE A 274 -5.43 -15.17 34.89
C ILE A 274 -4.57 -15.90 35.91
N ALA A 275 -4.09 -15.22 36.97
CA ALA A 275 -3.28 -15.83 38.02
C ALA A 275 -4.03 -16.94 38.75
N ALA A 276 -5.31 -16.71 39.10
CA ALA A 276 -6.16 -17.75 39.72
C ALA A 276 -6.36 -18.94 38.78
N GLY A 277 -6.60 -18.71 37.50
CA GLY A 277 -6.72 -19.76 36.50
C GLY A 277 -5.45 -20.62 36.37
N VAL A 278 -4.29 -19.99 36.36
CA VAL A 278 -3.00 -20.70 36.35
C VAL A 278 -2.81 -21.57 37.63
N VAL A 279 -3.12 -21.03 38.83
CA VAL A 279 -3.04 -21.79 40.07
C VAL A 279 -4.00 -22.98 40.05
N LEU A 280 -5.24 -22.79 39.62
CA LEU A 280 -6.23 -23.89 39.51
C LEU A 280 -5.78 -24.94 38.50
N TYR A 281 -5.24 -24.53 37.37
CA TYR A 281 -4.68 -25.47 36.39
C TYR A 281 -3.52 -26.28 36.95
N LEU A 282 -2.54 -25.65 37.61
CA LEU A 282 -1.42 -26.34 38.21
C LEU A 282 -1.86 -27.27 39.35
N ALA A 283 -2.84 -26.87 40.15
CA ALA A 283 -3.41 -27.72 41.18
C ALA A 283 -4.10 -28.94 40.57
N SER A 284 -4.87 -28.79 39.49
CA SER A 284 -5.53 -29.91 38.81
C SER A 284 -4.54 -30.90 38.20
N VAL A 285 -3.45 -30.41 37.61
CA VAL A 285 -2.38 -31.26 37.04
C VAL A 285 -1.65 -32.01 38.14
N SER A 286 -1.37 -31.35 39.28
CA SER A 286 -0.71 -31.98 40.43
C SER A 286 -1.56 -33.13 41.05
N TYR A 287 -2.89 -33.00 41.03
CA TYR A 287 -3.79 -34.04 41.53
C TYR A 287 -3.88 -35.26 40.60
N THR A 288 -3.57 -35.14 39.33
CA THR A 288 -3.63 -36.27 38.38
C THR A 288 -2.35 -37.10 38.34
N HIS A 289 -1.29 -36.65 39.02
CA HIS A 289 0.01 -37.34 39.12
C HIS A 289 0.30 -37.95 40.50
N LEU A 290 -0.66 -37.97 41.41
CA LEU A 290 -0.68 -38.75 42.65
C LEU A 290 -1.58 -39.96 42.53
#